data_17a4e8b4e5093a8eea15c69fd08acf03
#
_entry.id   17a4e8b4e5093a8eea15c69fd08acf03
#
_cell.length_a   1.000
_cell.length_b   1.000
_cell.length_c   1.000
_cell.angle_alpha   90.00
_cell.angle_beta   90.00
_cell.angle_gamma   90.00
#
_symmetry.space_group_name_H-M   'P 1'
#
loop_
_entity.id
_entity.type
_entity.pdbx_description
1 polymer ?
#
loop_
_entity_poly.entity_id
_entity_poly.type
_entity_poly.pdbx_seq_one_letter_code
_entity_poly.pdbx_strand_id
1 'polypeptide(L)'
;MLRNLVRVGVLVTLGGILTIAGAGEKGKFSVKSAESGPPKELSEPMRKLLSNESVQFADSSGKAIAEIWLRNGIPTDATPEQIKNGATWREIKQSEVIGAIRFDRNWTDYRKQPIKAGVYTMRLAFQPADGKHGADVSEFQEFLVLLSPKTDTSPNLMESKKLQEASSDAIDSGHPGVFMLVPTKPGKTAEAVARPKEHWMLATKAGLSAAGKTSGAFIGVGINLVGHSPAE
;
A
#
# COMPACT_ATOMS: atom_id res chain seq x y z
N MET A 1 33.35 -11.46 -80.35
CA MET A 1 33.68 -10.65 -79.21
C MET A 1 32.51 -10.75 -78.23
N LEU A 2 32.56 -11.72 -77.29
CA LEU A 2 31.54 -11.91 -76.27
C LEU A 2 32.01 -11.23 -74.97
N ARG A 3 31.21 -10.31 -74.39
CA ARG A 3 31.46 -9.69 -73.13
C ARG A 3 30.63 -10.45 -72.05
N ASN A 4 31.34 -11.14 -71.18
CA ASN A 4 30.74 -11.78 -70.01
C ASN A 4 30.35 -10.71 -68.99
N LEU A 5 29.06 -10.66 -68.61
CA LEU A 5 28.56 -9.89 -67.50
C LEU A 5 28.56 -10.81 -66.26
N VAL A 6 29.40 -10.50 -65.30
CA VAL A 6 29.39 -11.13 -63.98
C VAL A 6 28.32 -10.42 -63.13
N ARG A 7 27.29 -11.14 -62.75
CA ARG A 7 26.29 -10.65 -61.77
C ARG A 7 26.81 -10.98 -60.37
N VAL A 8 27.15 -9.97 -59.60
CA VAL A 8 27.42 -10.05 -58.17
C VAL A 8 26.08 -10.05 -57.44
N GLY A 9 25.72 -11.16 -56.87
CA GLY A 9 24.57 -11.28 -55.98
C GLY A 9 24.93 -10.79 -54.56
N VAL A 10 24.29 -9.74 -54.12
CA VAL A 10 24.36 -9.26 -52.72
C VAL A 10 23.40 -10.08 -51.89
N LEU A 11 23.95 -10.91 -51.03
CA LEU A 11 23.20 -11.68 -50.02
C LEU A 11 22.90 -10.73 -48.85
N VAL A 12 21.69 -10.24 -48.74
CA VAL A 12 21.24 -9.50 -47.57
C VAL A 12 20.78 -10.51 -46.51
N THR A 13 21.63 -10.77 -45.50
CA THR A 13 21.24 -11.51 -44.33
C THR A 13 20.39 -10.61 -43.42
N LEU A 14 19.06 -10.81 -43.40
CA LEU A 14 18.19 -10.27 -42.35
C LEU A 14 18.55 -10.92 -41.04
N GLY A 15 19.33 -10.22 -40.20
CA GLY A 15 19.53 -10.55 -38.80
C GLY A 15 18.23 -10.33 -38.05
N GLY A 16 17.49 -11.40 -37.82
CA GLY A 16 16.35 -11.38 -36.93
C GLY A 16 16.82 -11.07 -35.50
N ILE A 17 16.49 -9.87 -35.01
CA ILE A 17 16.61 -9.55 -33.58
C ILE A 17 15.56 -10.39 -32.86
N LEU A 18 16.00 -11.50 -32.26
CA LEU A 18 15.19 -12.27 -31.33
C LEU A 18 15.05 -11.41 -30.07
N THR A 19 13.98 -10.61 -29.97
CA THR A 19 13.57 -10.06 -28.71
C THR A 19 13.10 -11.20 -27.83
N ILE A 20 13.98 -11.67 -26.94
CA ILE A 20 13.58 -12.50 -25.82
C ILE A 20 12.71 -11.61 -24.92
N ALA A 21 11.40 -11.64 -25.16
CA ALA A 21 10.45 -11.19 -24.16
C ALA A 21 10.67 -12.12 -22.97
N GLY A 22 11.39 -11.64 -21.95
CA GLY A 22 11.49 -12.31 -20.69
C GLY A 22 10.07 -12.57 -20.21
N ALA A 23 9.68 -13.86 -20.15
CA ALA A 23 8.50 -14.27 -19.42
C ALA A 23 8.79 -13.89 -17.97
N GLY A 24 8.27 -12.73 -17.53
CA GLY A 24 8.30 -12.32 -16.14
C GLY A 24 7.70 -13.47 -15.34
N GLU A 25 8.45 -14.00 -14.35
CA GLU A 25 7.90 -14.92 -13.37
C GLU A 25 6.51 -14.39 -12.98
N LYS A 26 5.47 -15.24 -13.13
CA LYS A 26 4.13 -14.91 -12.62
C LYS A 26 4.34 -14.53 -11.17
N GLY A 27 4.06 -13.25 -10.83
CA GLY A 27 4.33 -12.72 -9.52
C GLY A 27 3.65 -13.60 -8.46
N LYS A 28 4.32 -13.84 -7.36
CA LYS A 28 3.80 -14.61 -6.22
C LYS A 28 2.49 -14.02 -5.67
N PHE A 29 2.27 -12.72 -5.95
CA PHE A 29 1.06 -11.96 -5.59
C PHE A 29 0.61 -11.10 -6.77
N SER A 30 -0.66 -10.75 -6.78
CA SER A 30 -1.28 -9.91 -7.79
C SER A 30 -2.21 -8.89 -7.17
N VAL A 31 -2.53 -7.85 -7.94
CA VAL A 31 -3.43 -6.77 -7.52
C VAL A 31 -4.50 -6.58 -8.57
N LYS A 32 -5.73 -6.35 -8.13
CA LYS A 32 -6.88 -6.07 -8.96
C LYS A 32 -7.70 -4.92 -8.36
N SER A 33 -8.01 -3.92 -9.16
CA SER A 33 -9.02 -2.90 -8.78
C SER A 33 -10.42 -3.46 -8.93
N ALA A 34 -11.32 -3.09 -8.04
CA ALA A 34 -12.72 -3.47 -8.07
C ALA A 34 -13.60 -2.26 -7.72
N GLU A 35 -14.75 -2.15 -8.35
CA GLU A 35 -15.82 -1.22 -7.95
C GLU A 35 -16.59 -1.86 -6.80
N SER A 36 -16.07 -1.72 -5.60
CA SER A 36 -16.65 -2.25 -4.37
C SER A 36 -16.74 -1.13 -3.35
N GLY A 37 -17.95 -0.77 -2.98
CA GLY A 37 -18.17 0.24 -1.95
C GLY A 37 -17.60 -0.17 -0.59
N PRO A 38 -17.34 0.79 0.31
CA PRO A 38 -16.79 0.53 1.63
C PRO A 38 -17.62 -0.46 2.44
N PRO A 39 -16.98 -1.31 3.27
CA PRO A 39 -17.66 -2.32 4.08
C PRO A 39 -18.76 -1.76 4.97
N LYS A 40 -19.89 -2.49 5.07
CA LYS A 40 -21.04 -2.10 5.89
C LYS A 40 -20.76 -2.15 7.40
N GLU A 41 -19.72 -2.87 7.80
CA GLU A 41 -19.23 -2.98 9.18
C GLU A 41 -18.67 -1.66 9.71
N LEU A 42 -18.25 -0.76 8.82
CA LEU A 42 -17.80 0.58 9.17
C LEU A 42 -19.00 1.49 9.51
N SER A 43 -18.80 2.42 10.42
CA SER A 43 -19.78 3.50 10.68
C SER A 43 -20.02 4.35 9.44
N GLU A 44 -21.15 5.00 9.37
CA GLU A 44 -21.49 5.87 8.23
C GLU A 44 -20.49 7.03 8.04
N PRO A 45 -20.02 7.72 9.12
CA PRO A 45 -18.97 8.74 8.98
C PRO A 45 -17.69 8.21 8.37
N MET A 46 -17.27 6.99 8.74
CA MET A 46 -16.07 6.36 8.20
C MET A 46 -16.25 5.96 6.73
N ARG A 47 -17.38 5.36 6.37
CA ARG A 47 -17.67 4.97 4.98
C ARG A 47 -17.68 6.16 4.02
N LYS A 48 -18.22 7.30 4.44
CA LYS A 48 -18.28 8.53 3.62
C LYS A 48 -16.89 9.08 3.26
N LEU A 49 -15.86 8.74 4.01
CA LEU A 49 -14.48 9.15 3.72
C LEU A 49 -13.82 8.31 2.63
N LEU A 50 -14.27 7.09 2.44
CA LEU A 50 -13.57 6.10 1.64
C LEU A 50 -14.01 6.11 0.18
N SER A 51 -13.12 5.68 -0.70
CA SER A 51 -13.42 5.45 -2.11
C SER A 51 -14.47 4.36 -2.29
N ASN A 52 -15.29 4.48 -3.34
CA ASN A 52 -16.14 3.39 -3.82
C ASN A 52 -15.36 2.38 -4.69
N GLU A 53 -14.07 2.64 -4.93
CA GLU A 53 -13.16 1.71 -5.56
C GLU A 53 -12.28 1.08 -4.49
N SER A 54 -12.08 -0.22 -4.60
CA SER A 54 -11.17 -0.99 -3.76
C SER A 54 -10.01 -1.56 -4.56
N VAL A 55 -9.00 -1.99 -3.83
CA VAL A 55 -7.85 -2.72 -4.38
C VAL A 55 -7.75 -4.07 -3.68
N GLN A 56 -7.89 -5.15 -4.42
CA GLN A 56 -7.72 -6.51 -3.93
C GLN A 56 -6.27 -6.96 -4.12
N PHE A 57 -5.68 -7.47 -3.05
CA PHE A 57 -4.37 -8.12 -3.05
C PHE A 57 -4.58 -9.64 -2.93
N ALA A 58 -4.06 -10.39 -3.89
CA ALA A 58 -4.31 -11.82 -4.03
C ALA A 58 -3.01 -12.62 -4.16
N ASP A 59 -3.05 -13.90 -3.77
CA ASP A 59 -1.95 -14.84 -3.96
C ASP A 59 -1.83 -15.34 -5.42
N SER A 60 -0.84 -16.18 -5.68
CA SER A 60 -0.56 -16.73 -7.01
C SER A 60 -1.71 -17.58 -7.60
N SER A 61 -2.63 -18.06 -6.76
CA SER A 61 -3.83 -18.77 -7.20
C SER A 61 -4.97 -17.82 -7.57
N GLY A 62 -4.79 -16.51 -7.36
CA GLY A 62 -5.82 -15.49 -7.54
C GLY A 62 -6.80 -15.39 -6.37
N LYS A 63 -6.55 -16.11 -5.26
CA LYS A 63 -7.40 -16.03 -4.06
C LYS A 63 -7.05 -14.75 -3.29
N ALA A 64 -8.07 -13.94 -3.02
CA ALA A 64 -7.91 -12.70 -2.28
C ALA A 64 -7.36 -12.96 -0.85
N ILE A 65 -6.43 -12.12 -0.43
CA ILE A 65 -5.86 -12.05 0.91
C ILE A 65 -6.50 -10.87 1.63
N ALA A 66 -6.48 -9.71 0.96
CA ALA A 66 -7.00 -8.48 1.50
C ALA A 66 -7.68 -7.64 0.42
N GLU A 67 -8.65 -6.86 0.82
CA GLU A 67 -9.29 -5.81 0.02
C GLU A 67 -9.19 -4.48 0.76
N ILE A 68 -8.72 -3.43 0.07
CA ILE A 68 -8.36 -2.15 0.67
C ILE A 68 -9.17 -1.03 0.03
N TRP A 69 -9.78 -0.17 0.84
CA TRP A 69 -10.44 1.09 0.47
C TRP A 69 -9.64 2.24 1.02
N LEU A 70 -9.07 3.06 0.16
CA LEU A 70 -8.35 4.26 0.59
C LEU A 70 -9.29 5.45 0.75
N ARG A 71 -8.89 6.40 1.58
CA ARG A 71 -9.62 7.63 1.80
C ARG A 71 -9.61 8.53 0.57
N ASN A 72 -10.77 9.11 0.26
CA ASN A 72 -10.94 10.15 -0.75
C ASN A 72 -10.40 11.48 -0.20
N GLY A 73 -9.12 11.80 -0.48
CA GLY A 73 -8.50 13.02 0.01
C GLY A 73 -8.06 12.93 1.48
N ILE A 74 -6.85 12.41 1.68
CA ILE A 74 -6.19 12.39 3.00
C ILE A 74 -5.82 13.82 3.36
N PRO A 75 -6.26 14.36 4.54
CA PRO A 75 -5.86 15.68 5.00
C PRO A 75 -4.35 15.80 5.15
N THR A 76 -3.79 16.89 4.65
CA THR A 76 -2.36 17.16 4.75
C THR A 76 -2.10 18.60 5.14
N ASP A 77 -1.06 18.83 5.93
CA ASP A 77 -0.50 20.13 6.26
C ASP A 77 0.64 20.53 5.28
N ALA A 78 0.86 19.74 4.20
CA ALA A 78 1.87 20.02 3.19
C ALA A 78 1.65 21.37 2.50
N THR A 79 2.71 22.14 2.37
CA THR A 79 2.73 23.37 1.60
C THR A 79 2.59 23.08 0.09
N PRO A 80 2.19 24.06 -0.74
CA PRO A 80 2.15 23.87 -2.20
C PRO A 80 3.49 23.42 -2.80
N GLU A 81 4.61 23.86 -2.21
CA GLU A 81 5.95 23.46 -2.64
C GLU A 81 6.24 22.01 -2.29
N GLN A 82 5.91 21.56 -1.06
CA GLN A 82 6.04 20.16 -0.65
C GLN A 82 5.17 19.25 -1.53
N ILE A 83 3.94 19.66 -1.84
CA ILE A 83 3.05 18.92 -2.75
C ILE A 83 3.70 18.79 -4.13
N LYS A 84 4.27 19.88 -4.67
CA LYS A 84 4.94 19.89 -5.99
C LYS A 84 6.17 18.97 -6.01
N ASN A 85 6.93 18.92 -4.92
CA ASN A 85 8.14 18.12 -4.77
C ASN A 85 7.86 16.66 -4.36
N GLY A 86 6.60 16.31 -4.08
CA GLY A 86 6.16 15.01 -3.59
C GLY A 86 5.99 15.02 -2.07
N ALA A 87 4.75 15.22 -1.62
CA ALA A 87 4.41 15.14 -0.19
C ALA A 87 4.74 13.76 0.38
N THR A 88 5.12 13.72 1.66
CA THR A 88 5.44 12.51 2.40
C THR A 88 4.41 12.26 3.50
N TRP A 89 4.51 11.13 4.19
CA TRP A 89 3.64 10.81 5.32
C TRP A 89 3.84 11.74 6.52
N ARG A 90 4.96 12.49 6.55
CA ARG A 90 5.30 13.44 7.63
C ARG A 90 4.42 14.69 7.65
N GLU A 91 3.81 15.03 6.51
CA GLU A 91 2.86 16.15 6.40
C GLU A 91 1.40 15.72 6.68
N ILE A 92 1.20 14.48 7.14
CA ILE A 92 -0.11 13.95 7.55
C ILE A 92 -0.09 13.71 9.06
N LYS A 93 -1.15 14.12 9.73
CA LYS A 93 -1.23 14.01 11.20
C LYS A 93 -1.31 12.55 11.63
N GLN A 94 -0.62 12.23 12.72
CA GLN A 94 -0.76 10.94 13.37
C GLN A 94 -2.22 10.67 13.72
N SER A 95 -2.63 9.42 13.68
CA SER A 95 -3.99 8.91 13.83
C SER A 95 -4.99 9.29 12.72
N GLU A 96 -4.54 9.97 11.67
CA GLU A 96 -5.40 10.24 10.51
C GLU A 96 -5.89 8.92 9.88
N VAL A 97 -7.16 8.89 9.48
CA VAL A 97 -7.76 7.75 8.76
C VAL A 97 -7.20 7.70 7.35
N ILE A 98 -6.52 6.64 7.02
CA ILE A 98 -5.95 6.42 5.68
C ILE A 98 -6.87 5.54 4.82
N GLY A 99 -7.61 4.65 5.46
CA GLY A 99 -8.51 3.76 4.75
C GLY A 99 -9.15 2.69 5.63
N ALA A 100 -9.60 1.64 4.98
CA ALA A 100 -10.03 0.40 5.60
C ALA A 100 -9.47 -0.81 4.83
N ILE A 101 -9.34 -1.92 5.53
CA ILE A 101 -8.90 -3.19 4.98
C ILE A 101 -9.83 -4.31 5.45
N ARG A 102 -10.16 -5.23 4.54
CA ARG A 102 -10.79 -6.51 4.86
C ARG A 102 -9.80 -7.62 4.59
N PHE A 103 -9.58 -8.49 5.56
CA PHE A 103 -8.90 -9.76 5.35
C PHE A 103 -9.93 -10.87 5.14
N ASP A 104 -9.85 -11.58 4.01
CA ASP A 104 -10.77 -12.68 3.69
C ASP A 104 -10.42 -13.97 4.45
N ARG A 105 -9.25 -14.01 5.05
CA ARG A 105 -8.72 -15.11 5.86
C ARG A 105 -7.81 -14.56 6.95
N ASN A 106 -7.51 -15.37 7.96
CA ASN A 106 -6.52 -15.01 8.97
C ASN A 106 -5.18 -14.69 8.29
N TRP A 107 -4.52 -13.65 8.77
CA TRP A 107 -3.27 -13.15 8.24
C TRP A 107 -2.28 -12.86 9.36
N THR A 108 -1.14 -12.28 9.06
CA THR A 108 -0.17 -11.78 10.03
C THR A 108 0.22 -10.35 9.70
N ASP A 109 0.47 -9.57 10.72
CA ASP A 109 1.01 -8.22 10.58
C ASP A 109 2.54 -8.23 10.39
N TYR A 110 3.16 -7.04 10.33
CA TYR A 110 4.60 -6.88 10.17
C TYR A 110 5.41 -7.45 11.35
N ARG A 111 4.80 -7.64 12.52
CA ARG A 111 5.39 -8.24 13.73
C ARG A 111 5.04 -9.72 13.91
N LYS A 112 4.56 -10.41 12.88
CA LYS A 112 4.04 -11.79 12.91
C LYS A 112 2.85 -12.02 13.85
N GLN A 113 2.22 -10.95 14.36
CA GLN A 113 1.04 -11.09 15.19
C GLN A 113 -0.14 -11.60 14.35
N PRO A 114 -0.98 -12.49 14.88
CA PRO A 114 -2.13 -13.02 14.13
C PRO A 114 -3.20 -11.94 13.96
N ILE A 115 -3.64 -11.73 12.74
CA ILE A 115 -4.79 -10.90 12.37
C ILE A 115 -5.93 -11.83 11.98
N LYS A 116 -7.05 -11.74 12.66
CA LYS A 116 -8.27 -12.50 12.32
C LYS A 116 -8.88 -11.98 11.02
N ALA A 117 -9.51 -12.88 10.25
CA ALA A 117 -10.32 -12.45 9.11
C ALA A 117 -11.40 -11.46 9.57
N GLY A 118 -11.62 -10.41 8.78
CA GLY A 118 -12.58 -9.36 9.13
C GLY A 118 -12.19 -7.99 8.58
N VAL A 119 -12.97 -6.99 8.93
CA VAL A 119 -12.79 -5.60 8.54
C VAL A 119 -12.10 -4.81 9.65
N TYR A 120 -11.17 -3.95 9.25
CA TYR A 120 -10.44 -3.04 10.13
C TYR A 120 -10.38 -1.65 9.48
N THR A 121 -10.38 -0.59 10.28
CA THR A 121 -9.93 0.72 9.83
C THR A 121 -8.41 0.79 9.88
N MET A 122 -7.82 1.62 9.02
CA MET A 122 -6.38 1.86 8.96
C MET A 122 -6.09 3.31 9.31
N ARG A 123 -5.29 3.53 10.34
CA ARG A 123 -4.84 4.86 10.75
C ARG A 123 -3.32 4.99 10.68
N LEU A 124 -2.86 6.20 10.36
CA LEU A 124 -1.43 6.52 10.33
C LEU A 124 -0.85 6.52 11.73
N ALA A 125 0.28 5.85 11.89
CA ALA A 125 1.09 5.89 13.10
C ALA A 125 2.58 6.06 12.76
N PHE A 126 3.32 6.62 13.70
CA PHE A 126 4.77 6.72 13.61
C PHE A 126 5.42 5.87 14.69
N GLN A 127 6.57 5.30 14.35
CA GLN A 127 7.38 4.57 15.30
C GLN A 127 7.76 5.47 16.48
N PRO A 128 7.58 5.01 17.74
CA PRO A 128 7.97 5.81 18.89
C PRO A 128 9.47 6.12 18.90
N ALA A 129 9.80 7.37 19.22
CA ALA A 129 11.20 7.81 19.39
C ALA A 129 11.65 7.59 20.85
N ASP A 130 11.60 6.33 21.34
CA ASP A 130 11.86 5.96 22.73
C ASP A 130 13.21 5.24 22.93
N GLY A 131 14.03 5.18 21.89
CA GLY A 131 15.32 4.47 21.89
C GLY A 131 15.25 2.95 21.88
N LYS A 132 14.04 2.37 21.94
CA LYS A 132 13.80 0.91 21.84
C LYS A 132 13.37 0.47 20.46
N HIS A 133 13.03 1.41 19.60
CA HIS A 133 12.58 1.19 18.24
C HIS A 133 13.58 1.84 17.28
N GLY A 134 14.57 1.08 16.84
CA GLY A 134 15.61 1.52 15.90
C GLY A 134 15.39 0.99 14.47
N ALA A 135 16.34 1.26 13.59
CA ALA A 135 16.36 0.76 12.22
C ALA A 135 16.47 -0.77 12.11
N ASP A 136 16.89 -1.42 13.18
CA ASP A 136 16.91 -2.88 13.37
C ASP A 136 15.50 -3.47 13.49
N VAL A 137 14.53 -2.68 13.96
CA VAL A 137 13.13 -3.10 14.10
C VAL A 137 12.34 -2.88 12.81
N SER A 138 12.57 -1.75 12.12
CA SER A 138 11.88 -1.43 10.87
C SER A 138 12.73 -0.52 9.98
N GLU A 139 12.67 -0.77 8.68
CA GLU A 139 13.33 0.06 7.66
C GLU A 139 12.73 1.48 7.57
N PHE A 140 11.41 1.60 7.80
CA PHE A 140 10.69 2.88 7.77
C PHE A 140 9.95 3.09 9.10
N GLN A 141 9.68 4.36 9.40
CA GLN A 141 9.08 4.77 10.67
C GLN A 141 7.56 4.99 10.57
N GLU A 142 7.01 4.93 9.38
CA GLU A 142 5.60 5.14 9.09
C GLU A 142 4.86 3.80 9.00
N PHE A 143 3.71 3.72 9.70
CA PHE A 143 2.91 2.51 9.77
C PHE A 143 1.42 2.83 9.59
N LEU A 144 0.69 1.85 9.10
CA LEU A 144 -0.76 1.76 9.29
C LEU A 144 -1.02 0.85 10.48
N VAL A 145 -1.80 1.34 11.44
CA VAL A 145 -2.31 0.53 12.55
C VAL A 145 -3.76 0.18 12.31
N LEU A 146 -4.12 -1.07 12.69
CA LEU A 146 -5.46 -1.61 12.51
C LEU A 146 -6.32 -1.32 13.74
N LEU A 147 -7.55 -0.83 13.53
CA LEU A 147 -8.52 -0.66 14.60
C LEU A 147 -9.82 -1.40 14.28
N SER A 148 -10.53 -1.79 15.32
CA SER A 148 -11.84 -2.42 15.18
C SER A 148 -12.88 -1.41 14.69
N PRO A 149 -13.68 -1.70 13.65
CA PRO A 149 -14.75 -0.81 13.20
C PRO A 149 -15.86 -0.62 14.23
N LYS A 150 -15.91 -1.46 15.26
CA LYS A 150 -16.87 -1.34 16.37
C LYS A 150 -16.52 -0.19 17.32
N THR A 151 -15.24 0.10 17.49
CA THR A 151 -14.73 1.14 18.40
C THR A 151 -14.24 2.38 17.65
N ASP A 152 -13.71 2.21 16.44
CA ASP A 152 -13.25 3.29 15.58
C ASP A 152 -14.39 3.78 14.66
N THR A 153 -15.30 4.55 15.22
CA THR A 153 -16.55 4.99 14.55
C THR A 153 -16.52 6.43 14.06
N SER A 154 -15.48 7.20 14.40
CA SER A 154 -15.35 8.64 14.08
C SER A 154 -14.02 8.94 13.39
N PRO A 155 -14.00 9.85 12.38
CA PRO A 155 -12.76 10.26 11.70
C PRO A 155 -11.88 11.19 12.55
N ASN A 156 -12.30 11.55 13.74
CA ASN A 156 -11.53 12.45 14.60
C ASN A 156 -10.16 11.85 14.94
N LEU A 157 -9.16 12.71 15.04
CA LEU A 157 -7.83 12.31 15.52
C LEU A 157 -7.93 11.85 16.98
N MET A 158 -7.02 10.98 17.36
CA MET A 158 -6.89 10.49 18.72
C MET A 158 -5.46 10.56 19.22
N GLU A 159 -5.29 10.62 20.52
CA GLU A 159 -4.00 10.59 21.21
C GLU A 159 -3.21 9.33 20.85
N SER A 160 -1.87 9.45 20.75
CA SER A 160 -0.99 8.35 20.36
C SER A 160 -1.17 7.11 21.24
N LYS A 161 -1.25 7.28 22.55
CA LYS A 161 -1.45 6.16 23.49
C LYS A 161 -2.78 5.45 23.24
N LYS A 162 -3.87 6.22 23.06
CA LYS A 162 -5.20 5.68 22.77
C LYS A 162 -5.23 4.94 21.42
N LEU A 163 -4.51 5.46 20.43
CA LEU A 163 -4.37 4.81 19.11
C LEU A 163 -3.71 3.44 19.24
N GLN A 164 -2.62 3.35 20.02
CA GLN A 164 -1.89 2.11 20.24
C GLN A 164 -2.74 1.09 21.02
N GLU A 165 -3.40 1.51 22.11
CA GLU A 165 -4.30 0.67 22.90
C GLU A 165 -5.46 0.12 22.06
N ALA A 166 -6.15 1.00 21.32
CA ALA A 166 -7.26 0.59 20.44
C ALA A 166 -6.83 -0.37 19.32
N SER A 167 -5.59 -0.24 18.83
CA SER A 167 -5.05 -1.16 17.83
C SER A 167 -4.66 -2.51 18.45
N SER A 168 -4.09 -2.52 19.65
CA SER A 168 -3.77 -3.75 20.39
C SER A 168 -5.04 -4.55 20.71
N ASP A 169 -6.09 -3.86 21.16
CA ASP A 169 -7.40 -4.45 21.44
C ASP A 169 -8.05 -5.02 20.16
N ALA A 170 -7.89 -4.35 19.02
CA ALA A 170 -8.50 -4.76 17.75
C ALA A 170 -8.00 -6.13 17.28
N ILE A 171 -6.75 -6.49 17.60
CA ILE A 171 -6.13 -7.75 17.18
C ILE A 171 -5.94 -8.73 18.37
N ASP A 172 -6.42 -8.37 19.56
CA ASP A 172 -6.31 -9.19 20.78
C ASP A 172 -4.84 -9.51 21.12
N SER A 173 -3.99 -8.48 21.14
CA SER A 173 -2.54 -8.58 21.36
C SER A 173 -2.05 -7.54 22.37
N GLY A 174 -0.84 -7.74 22.89
CA GLY A 174 -0.15 -6.76 23.75
C GLY A 174 0.49 -5.60 22.96
N HIS A 175 0.46 -5.66 21.63
CA HIS A 175 1.04 -4.65 20.73
C HIS A 175 0.06 -4.29 19.60
N PRO A 176 0.12 -3.04 19.08
CA PRO A 176 -0.67 -2.65 17.91
C PRO A 176 -0.48 -3.60 16.73
N GLY A 177 -1.55 -3.82 15.96
CA GLY A 177 -1.48 -4.49 14.66
C GLY A 177 -0.93 -3.52 13.61
N VAL A 178 0.23 -3.81 13.04
CA VAL A 178 1.00 -2.85 12.24
C VAL A 178 1.32 -3.37 10.84
N PHE A 179 1.14 -2.51 9.84
CA PHE A 179 1.65 -2.70 8.48
C PHE A 179 2.57 -1.54 8.12
N MET A 180 3.82 -1.84 7.79
CA MET A 180 4.82 -0.82 7.44
C MET A 180 4.43 -0.09 6.15
N LEU A 181 4.47 1.24 6.18
CA LEU A 181 4.36 2.08 5.00
C LEU A 181 5.73 2.25 4.34
N VAL A 182 5.80 1.88 3.08
CA VAL A 182 7.01 1.97 2.27
C VAL A 182 6.90 3.21 1.38
N PRO A 183 7.85 4.13 1.42
CA PRO A 183 7.87 5.27 0.52
C PRO A 183 7.80 4.81 -0.95
N THR A 184 6.81 5.31 -1.67
CA THR A 184 6.63 5.02 -3.09
C THR A 184 6.09 6.24 -3.82
N LYS A 185 6.32 6.31 -5.13
CA LYS A 185 5.73 7.37 -5.96
C LYS A 185 4.30 7.02 -6.34
N PRO A 186 3.40 8.01 -6.48
CA PRO A 186 2.05 7.76 -6.97
C PRO A 186 2.10 7.14 -8.37
N GLY A 187 1.75 5.86 -8.49
CA GLY A 187 1.65 5.15 -9.76
C GLY A 187 0.35 5.47 -10.54
N LYS A 188 0.27 5.03 -11.79
CA LYS A 188 -0.98 5.10 -12.58
C LYS A 188 -1.99 4.05 -12.11
N THR A 189 -1.52 2.85 -11.84
CA THR A 189 -2.29 1.66 -11.42
C THR A 189 -1.76 1.13 -10.11
N ALA A 190 -2.58 0.36 -9.41
CA ALA A 190 -2.14 -0.40 -8.26
C ALA A 190 -1.34 -1.64 -8.69
N GLU A 191 -0.29 -1.98 -7.96
CA GLU A 191 0.63 -3.07 -8.30
C GLU A 191 1.05 -3.86 -7.05
N ALA A 192 1.30 -5.18 -7.22
CA ALA A 192 2.01 -5.98 -6.23
C ALA A 192 3.51 -5.93 -6.54
N VAL A 193 4.29 -5.40 -5.62
CA VAL A 193 5.73 -5.17 -5.82
C VAL A 193 6.53 -6.05 -4.86
N ALA A 194 7.41 -6.88 -5.44
CA ALA A 194 8.37 -7.66 -4.67
C ALA A 194 9.45 -6.74 -4.07
N ARG A 195 9.85 -7.04 -2.84
CA ARG A 195 10.91 -6.34 -2.12
C ARG A 195 11.93 -7.37 -1.57
N PRO A 196 13.13 -6.93 -1.18
CA PRO A 196 14.11 -7.80 -0.54
C PRO A 196 13.52 -8.57 0.66
N LYS A 197 14.14 -9.69 1.02
CA LYS A 197 13.73 -10.55 2.15
C LYS A 197 12.31 -11.11 2.02
N GLU A 198 11.90 -11.45 0.80
CA GLU A 198 10.57 -12.01 0.48
C GLU A 198 9.39 -11.11 0.89
N HIS A 199 9.62 -9.81 1.06
CA HIS A 199 8.55 -8.87 1.30
C HIS A 199 7.78 -8.60 0.01
N TRP A 200 6.48 -8.35 0.15
CA TRP A 200 5.62 -7.87 -0.93
C TRP A 200 4.75 -6.72 -0.44
N MET A 201 4.72 -5.67 -1.22
CA MET A 201 3.86 -4.54 -0.93
C MET A 201 2.79 -4.35 -2.00
N LEU A 202 1.65 -3.85 -1.57
CA LEU A 202 0.72 -3.16 -2.45
C LEU A 202 1.24 -1.74 -2.66
N ALA A 203 1.56 -1.39 -3.90
CA ALA A 203 1.88 -0.02 -4.31
C ALA A 203 0.68 0.60 -5.02
N THR A 204 0.22 1.75 -4.56
CA THR A 204 -0.91 2.48 -5.14
C THR A 204 -0.79 3.97 -4.80
N LYS A 205 -1.86 4.75 -4.93
CA LYS A 205 -1.91 6.17 -4.59
C LYS A 205 -3.20 6.54 -3.88
N ALA A 206 -3.14 7.57 -3.06
CA ALA A 206 -4.31 8.21 -2.48
C ALA A 206 -4.30 9.71 -2.80
N GLY A 207 -5.47 10.30 -2.97
CA GLY A 207 -5.62 11.74 -3.13
C GLY A 207 -5.30 12.48 -1.83
N LEU A 208 -4.76 13.69 -1.94
CA LEU A 208 -4.54 14.59 -0.81
C LEU A 208 -5.60 15.69 -0.79
N SER A 209 -5.97 16.14 0.40
CA SER A 209 -6.80 17.32 0.60
C SER A 209 -6.08 18.34 1.50
N ALA A 210 -6.07 19.60 1.07
CA ALA A 210 -5.52 20.70 1.83
C ALA A 210 -6.66 21.65 2.21
N ALA A 211 -6.72 22.11 3.48
CA ALA A 211 -7.78 22.97 4.00
C ALA A 211 -9.20 22.47 3.67
N GLY A 212 -9.40 21.14 3.73
CA GLY A 212 -10.72 20.51 3.48
C GLY A 212 -11.13 20.44 2.00
N LYS A 213 -10.25 20.84 1.06
CA LYS A 213 -10.52 20.76 -0.39
C LYS A 213 -9.58 19.77 -1.04
N THR A 214 -10.08 19.01 -2.01
CA THR A 214 -9.26 18.14 -2.84
C THR A 214 -8.19 18.96 -3.56
N SER A 215 -6.92 18.62 -3.34
CA SER A 215 -5.78 19.38 -3.89
C SER A 215 -5.46 19.02 -5.34
N GLY A 216 -6.02 17.94 -5.88
CA GLY A 216 -5.61 17.34 -7.15
C GLY A 216 -4.26 16.60 -7.07
N ALA A 217 -3.60 16.64 -5.93
CA ALA A 217 -2.34 15.96 -5.69
C ALA A 217 -2.56 14.56 -5.10
N PHE A 218 -1.53 13.71 -5.22
CA PHE A 218 -1.54 12.34 -4.74
C PHE A 218 -0.30 12.05 -3.92
N ILE A 219 -0.46 11.20 -2.91
CA ILE A 219 0.65 10.54 -2.21
C ILE A 219 0.76 9.08 -2.65
N GLY A 220 1.98 8.58 -2.79
CA GLY A 220 2.21 7.15 -3.00
C GLY A 220 1.92 6.36 -1.73
N VAL A 221 1.19 5.26 -1.87
CA VAL A 221 0.80 4.36 -0.78
C VAL A 221 1.43 3.01 -1.02
N GLY A 222 2.49 2.70 -0.29
CA GLY A 222 3.15 1.39 -0.31
C GLY A 222 2.85 0.65 1.00
N ILE A 223 1.97 -0.34 0.99
CA ILE A 223 1.63 -1.12 2.20
C ILE A 223 2.35 -2.46 2.13
N ASN A 224 3.28 -2.73 3.05
CA ASN A 224 3.95 -4.02 3.14
C ASN A 224 2.99 -5.06 3.75
N LEU A 225 2.34 -5.84 2.88
CA LEU A 225 1.33 -6.83 3.27
C LEU A 225 1.91 -8.21 3.56
N VAL A 226 3.10 -8.51 3.06
CA VAL A 226 3.80 -9.79 3.23
C VAL A 226 5.24 -9.53 3.67
N GLY A 227 5.74 -10.36 4.55
CA GLY A 227 7.05 -10.22 5.16
C GLY A 227 6.99 -9.54 6.52
N HIS A 228 8.02 -9.76 7.32
CA HIS A 228 8.01 -9.42 8.73
C HIS A 228 9.26 -8.62 9.12
N SER A 229 9.19 -7.98 10.30
CA SER A 229 10.33 -7.32 10.92
C SER A 229 11.52 -8.26 11.06
N PRO A 230 12.75 -7.78 10.85
CA PRO A 230 13.97 -8.56 11.11
C PRO A 230 14.28 -8.74 12.61
N ALA A 231 13.65 -7.98 13.50
CA ALA A 231 13.91 -7.92 14.93
C ALA A 231 13.18 -9.00 15.74
N GLU A 232 13.18 -10.24 15.26
CA GLU A 232 12.66 -11.41 15.99
C GLU A 232 13.61 -12.58 15.95
#